data_6257a95b15c4b33b5c81ca4f57af3b7d
#
_entry.id   6257a95b15c4b33b5c81ca4f57af3b7d
#
_cell.length_a   1.000
_cell.length_b   1.000
_cell.length_c   1.000
_cell.angle_alpha   90.00
_cell.angle_beta   90.00
_cell.angle_gamma   90.00
#
_symmetry.space_group_name_H-M   'P 1'
#
loop_
_entity.id
_entity.type
_entity.pdbx_description
1 polymer ?
#
loop_
_entity_poly.entity_id
_entity_poly.type
_entity_poly.pdbx_seq_one_letter_code
_entity_poly.pdbx_strand_id
1 'polypeptide(L)'
;MRDLVRRIESATPPGRDRAVDALRALAILGVVLGHWLVTALVTDSGTVHGASPLQHMPRLAPASWLLQTLAVFFLVGGQVGAAGYAAARGRGVTYRQWLGARLVRLSRPVTALLMVWAVAAAVMLVAGVGTATVYTLLKLVLSPLWFLLVFAGLTAATPLVTGVHPLWPIAVVLHVDLIRFGLGGPSWLGWINVAAGWLVPYCLGAAWARGGLRDRRTAWTLLLGGAAATAGLVLWAGYPASMVGVPGSRTSNIDPPTLAAVTFGLAQCGAALLLLGPLRRIPARPAARAAVALVNLSAMTAFLWHQTAMMAVTAVGMLTGRALPGLHTVPDGWGWVLARLAWLPVFAAALLVCWAAFHTYEQGRRGRRGHSTVVRTGVLAPQGETHHDHA
;
A
#
# COMPACT_ATOMS: atom_id res chain seq x y z
N MET A 1 -3.03 -11.90 24.79
CA MET A 1 -2.26 -10.76 24.22
C MET A 1 -0.74 -10.91 24.47
N ARG A 2 -0.28 -11.13 25.69
CA ARG A 2 1.17 -11.28 26.01
C ARG A 2 1.86 -12.43 25.26
N ASP A 3 1.20 -13.57 25.05
CA ASP A 3 1.75 -14.71 24.32
C ASP A 3 1.83 -14.47 22.81
N LEU A 4 0.85 -13.76 22.23
CA LEU A 4 0.90 -13.34 20.82
C LEU A 4 2.08 -12.37 20.60
N VAL A 5 2.26 -11.41 21.48
CA VAL A 5 3.39 -10.46 21.43
C VAL A 5 4.73 -11.21 21.49
N ARG A 6 4.89 -12.17 22.41
CA ARG A 6 6.10 -13.00 22.54
C ARG A 6 6.37 -13.83 21.26
N ARG A 7 5.35 -14.46 20.69
CA ARG A 7 5.48 -15.22 19.42
C ARG A 7 5.89 -14.33 18.24
N ILE A 8 5.35 -13.11 18.16
CA ILE A 8 5.72 -12.14 17.12
C ILE A 8 7.17 -11.67 17.32
N GLU A 9 7.58 -11.43 18.57
CA GLU A 9 8.95 -11.00 18.90
C GLU A 9 9.98 -12.10 18.56
N SER A 10 9.70 -13.34 18.91
CA SER A 10 10.59 -14.48 18.59
C SER A 10 10.67 -14.79 17.08
N ALA A 11 9.62 -14.46 16.32
CA ALA A 11 9.59 -14.65 14.89
C ALA A 11 10.22 -13.49 14.10
N THR A 12 10.58 -12.39 14.75
CA THR A 12 11.17 -11.21 14.09
C THR A 12 12.69 -11.33 14.07
N PRO A 13 13.35 -11.37 12.90
CA PRO A 13 14.82 -11.48 12.83
C PRO A 13 15.51 -10.33 13.56
N PRO A 14 16.58 -10.61 14.32
CA PRO A 14 17.42 -9.57 14.90
C PRO A 14 18.01 -8.71 13.78
N GLY A 15 17.95 -7.38 13.90
CA GLY A 15 18.47 -6.41 12.91
C GLY A 15 17.41 -5.85 11.95
N ARG A 16 16.14 -6.24 12.05
CA ARG A 16 15.05 -5.63 11.29
C ARG A 16 14.76 -4.20 11.78
N ASP A 17 14.85 -3.20 10.89
CA ASP A 17 14.55 -1.79 11.25
C ASP A 17 13.02 -1.61 11.44
N ARG A 18 12.62 -1.53 12.69
CA ARG A 18 11.22 -1.41 13.12
C ARG A 18 10.58 -0.08 12.69
N ALA A 19 11.39 0.97 12.50
CA ALA A 19 10.88 2.25 12.02
C ALA A 19 10.43 2.16 10.55
N VAL A 20 11.13 1.37 9.72
CA VAL A 20 10.72 1.07 8.33
C VAL A 20 9.39 0.31 8.34
N ASP A 21 9.24 -0.66 9.24
CA ASP A 21 7.97 -1.39 9.40
C ASP A 21 6.83 -0.47 9.87
N ALA A 22 7.10 0.48 10.76
CA ALA A 22 6.13 1.45 11.21
C ALA A 22 5.73 2.43 10.09
N LEU A 23 6.68 2.93 9.31
CA LEU A 23 6.37 3.78 8.14
C LEU A 23 5.51 3.04 7.13
N ARG A 24 5.82 1.77 6.85
CA ARG A 24 5.01 0.94 5.95
C ARG A 24 3.60 0.75 6.48
N ALA A 25 3.44 0.48 7.77
CA ALA A 25 2.14 0.33 8.41
C ALA A 25 1.33 1.64 8.33
N LEU A 26 1.94 2.79 8.61
CA LEU A 26 1.32 4.10 8.47
C LEU A 26 0.91 4.39 7.03
N ALA A 27 1.76 4.06 6.04
CA ALA A 27 1.43 4.24 4.64
C ALA A 27 0.20 3.41 4.22
N ILE A 28 0.09 2.16 4.67
CA ILE A 28 -1.06 1.31 4.38
C ILE A 28 -2.33 1.85 5.05
N LEU A 29 -2.23 2.25 6.32
CA LEU A 29 -3.36 2.85 7.04
C LEU A 29 -3.83 4.14 6.37
N GLY A 30 -2.90 4.99 5.91
CA GLY A 30 -3.23 6.18 5.14
C GLY A 30 -4.03 5.86 3.88
N VAL A 31 -3.60 4.89 3.09
CA VAL A 31 -4.33 4.46 1.89
C VAL A 31 -5.73 3.95 2.23
N VAL A 32 -5.85 3.05 3.22
CA VAL A 32 -7.15 2.48 3.64
C VAL A 32 -8.11 3.57 4.11
N LEU A 33 -7.67 4.42 5.03
CA LEU A 33 -8.48 5.52 5.56
C LEU A 33 -8.79 6.55 4.47
N GLY A 34 -7.83 6.85 3.60
CA GLY A 34 -8.02 7.73 2.46
C GLY A 34 -9.16 7.24 1.58
N HIS A 35 -9.13 5.99 1.15
CA HIS A 35 -10.23 5.43 0.36
C HIS A 35 -11.55 5.43 1.10
N TRP A 36 -11.58 5.05 2.37
CA TRP A 36 -12.82 5.04 3.15
C TRP A 36 -13.43 6.43 3.35
N LEU A 37 -12.62 7.49 3.38
CA LEU A 37 -13.11 8.86 3.60
C LEU A 37 -13.43 9.59 2.29
N VAL A 38 -12.74 9.27 1.17
CA VAL A 38 -12.97 9.97 -0.10
C VAL A 38 -13.88 9.22 -1.08
N THR A 39 -14.22 7.96 -0.80
CA THR A 39 -15.11 7.16 -1.65
C THR A 39 -16.50 7.05 -1.03
N ALA A 40 -17.51 7.51 -1.75
CA ALA A 40 -18.91 7.31 -1.42
C ALA A 40 -19.60 6.45 -2.49
N LEU A 41 -20.61 5.69 -2.07
CA LEU A 41 -21.52 4.96 -2.93
C LEU A 41 -22.91 5.57 -2.76
N VAL A 42 -23.42 6.20 -3.81
CA VAL A 42 -24.73 6.83 -3.81
C VAL A 42 -25.66 5.99 -4.66
N THR A 43 -26.86 5.76 -4.15
CA THR A 43 -27.90 5.03 -4.90
C THR A 43 -28.88 6.04 -5.46
N ASP A 44 -29.02 6.03 -6.77
CA ASP A 44 -30.04 6.80 -7.48
C ASP A 44 -30.83 5.88 -8.42
N SER A 45 -32.15 5.91 -8.31
CA SER A 45 -33.07 5.15 -9.17
C SER A 45 -32.68 3.66 -9.31
N GLY A 46 -32.21 3.05 -8.22
CA GLY A 46 -31.81 1.63 -8.19
C GLY A 46 -30.40 1.36 -8.75
N THR A 47 -29.69 2.38 -9.19
CA THR A 47 -28.28 2.25 -9.67
C THR A 47 -27.31 2.81 -8.65
N VAL A 48 -26.20 2.10 -8.43
CA VAL A 48 -25.14 2.54 -7.51
C VAL A 48 -24.06 3.28 -8.30
N HIS A 49 -23.77 4.50 -7.86
CA HIS A 49 -22.75 5.36 -8.44
C HIS A 49 -21.63 5.67 -7.44
N GLY A 50 -20.40 5.78 -7.94
CA GLY A 50 -19.28 6.27 -7.15
C GLY A 50 -19.30 7.79 -7.06
N ALA A 51 -19.20 8.32 -5.83
CA ALA A 51 -19.08 9.75 -5.56
C ALA A 51 -17.92 10.03 -4.60
N SER A 52 -17.57 11.31 -4.45
CA SER A 52 -16.52 11.74 -3.51
C SER A 52 -16.92 13.04 -2.82
N PRO A 53 -16.67 13.19 -1.51
CA PRO A 53 -16.89 14.46 -0.83
C PRO A 53 -16.07 15.61 -1.47
N LEU A 54 -14.98 15.31 -2.15
CA LEU A 54 -14.17 16.33 -2.82
C LEU A 54 -14.83 16.92 -4.07
N GLN A 55 -15.87 16.26 -4.62
CA GLN A 55 -16.69 16.84 -5.70
C GLN A 55 -17.56 17.99 -5.21
N HIS A 56 -18.14 17.81 -4.03
CA HIS A 56 -19.10 18.78 -3.44
C HIS A 56 -18.43 19.74 -2.45
N MET A 57 -17.32 19.34 -1.84
CA MET A 57 -16.55 20.11 -0.88
C MET A 57 -15.06 20.22 -1.31
N PRO A 58 -14.74 20.91 -2.41
CA PRO A 58 -13.36 20.97 -2.94
C PRO A 58 -12.37 21.61 -1.96
N ARG A 59 -12.86 22.44 -1.01
CA ARG A 59 -12.02 23.01 0.06
C ARG A 59 -11.42 21.96 1.00
N LEU A 60 -11.93 20.72 1.00
CA LEU A 60 -11.36 19.59 1.74
C LEU A 60 -10.20 18.92 1.00
N ALA A 61 -9.88 19.29 -0.24
CA ALA A 61 -8.80 18.68 -1.00
C ALA A 61 -7.45 18.66 -0.26
N PRO A 62 -7.00 19.73 0.44
CA PRO A 62 -5.77 19.69 1.23
C PRO A 62 -5.80 18.67 2.39
N ALA A 63 -6.98 18.40 2.98
CA ALA A 63 -7.11 17.40 4.02
C ALA A 63 -6.80 15.98 3.49
N SER A 64 -7.07 15.71 2.20
CA SER A 64 -6.73 14.45 1.55
C SER A 64 -5.22 14.18 1.49
N TRP A 65 -4.38 15.21 1.60
CA TRP A 65 -2.92 15.09 1.55
C TRP A 65 -2.36 14.26 2.71
N LEU A 66 -3.02 14.29 3.87
CA LEU A 66 -2.60 13.48 5.04
C LEU A 66 -2.71 11.97 4.79
N LEU A 67 -3.66 11.57 3.96
CA LEU A 67 -4.03 10.17 3.74
C LEU A 67 -3.49 9.61 2.41
N GLN A 68 -3.06 10.48 1.51
CA GLN A 68 -2.40 10.08 0.28
C GLN A 68 -0.92 9.76 0.59
N THR A 69 -0.58 8.50 0.84
CA THR A 69 0.72 8.06 1.36
C THR A 69 1.49 7.16 0.38
N LEU A 70 1.11 7.17 -0.90
CA LEU A 70 1.72 6.30 -1.92
C LEU A 70 3.23 6.54 -2.08
N ALA A 71 3.69 7.79 -2.02
CA ALA A 71 5.12 8.09 -2.15
C ALA A 71 5.94 7.47 -1.01
N VAL A 72 5.40 7.47 0.22
CA VAL A 72 6.03 6.80 1.37
C VAL A 72 6.09 5.29 1.14
N PHE A 73 5.05 4.70 0.56
CA PHE A 73 5.04 3.28 0.25
C PHE A 73 6.10 2.92 -0.80
N PHE A 74 6.27 3.72 -1.86
CA PHE A 74 7.31 3.52 -2.86
C PHE A 74 8.72 3.78 -2.31
N LEU A 75 8.89 4.76 -1.42
CA LEU A 75 10.15 5.01 -0.70
C LEU A 75 10.57 3.76 0.10
N VAL A 76 9.67 3.24 0.92
CA VAL A 76 9.90 2.00 1.69
C VAL A 76 10.11 0.81 0.76
N GLY A 77 9.34 0.73 -0.34
CA GLY A 77 9.48 -0.29 -1.36
C GLY A 77 10.87 -0.32 -2.00
N GLY A 78 11.39 0.84 -2.37
CA GLY A 78 12.73 1.01 -2.92
C GLY A 78 13.83 0.62 -1.92
N GLN A 79 13.68 1.04 -0.66
CA GLN A 79 14.59 0.68 0.42
C GLN A 79 14.64 -0.84 0.66
N VAL A 80 13.48 -1.47 0.85
CA VAL A 80 13.37 -2.92 1.08
C VAL A 80 13.74 -3.72 -0.17
N GLY A 81 13.44 -3.18 -1.36
CA GLY A 81 13.80 -3.77 -2.67
C GLY A 81 15.31 -3.84 -2.83
N ALA A 82 15.98 -2.68 -2.72
CA ALA A 82 17.42 -2.56 -2.92
C ALA A 82 18.22 -3.34 -1.85
N ALA A 83 17.89 -3.17 -0.57
CA ALA A 83 18.54 -3.90 0.52
C ALA A 83 18.34 -5.42 0.40
N GLY A 84 17.11 -5.84 0.07
CA GLY A 84 16.79 -7.27 -0.10
C GLY A 84 17.46 -7.89 -1.32
N TYR A 85 17.62 -7.16 -2.42
CA TYR A 85 18.34 -7.61 -3.59
C TYR A 85 19.84 -7.74 -3.31
N ALA A 86 20.45 -6.73 -2.67
CA ALA A 86 21.87 -6.78 -2.27
C ALA A 86 22.15 -7.97 -1.34
N ALA A 87 21.30 -8.18 -0.33
CA ALA A 87 21.43 -9.33 0.57
C ALA A 87 21.22 -10.69 -0.12
N ALA A 88 20.34 -10.76 -1.11
CA ALA A 88 20.14 -11.99 -1.91
C ALA A 88 21.37 -12.31 -2.76
N ARG A 89 21.94 -11.30 -3.44
CA ARG A 89 23.19 -11.44 -4.18
C ARG A 89 24.35 -11.90 -3.30
N GLY A 90 24.51 -11.31 -2.13
CA GLY A 90 25.55 -11.72 -1.16
C GLY A 90 25.44 -13.18 -0.71
N ARG A 91 24.26 -13.80 -0.83
CA ARG A 91 24.02 -15.22 -0.56
C ARG A 91 24.02 -16.11 -1.79
N GLY A 92 24.44 -15.61 -2.96
CA GLY A 92 24.45 -16.36 -4.22
C GLY A 92 23.06 -16.63 -4.84
N VAL A 93 21.99 -15.96 -4.34
CA VAL A 93 20.64 -16.11 -4.90
C VAL A 93 20.56 -15.36 -6.23
N THR A 94 20.10 -16.04 -7.29
CA THR A 94 19.96 -15.43 -8.61
C THR A 94 18.83 -14.38 -8.64
N TYR A 95 18.92 -13.43 -9.59
CA TYR A 95 17.87 -12.43 -9.79
C TYR A 95 16.49 -13.07 -10.03
N ARG A 96 16.42 -14.11 -10.86
CA ARG A 96 15.16 -14.81 -11.17
C ARG A 96 14.52 -15.42 -9.93
N GLN A 97 15.31 -16.07 -9.07
CA GLN A 97 14.83 -16.63 -7.81
C GLN A 97 14.35 -15.56 -6.84
N TRP A 98 15.12 -14.47 -6.70
CA TRP A 98 14.76 -13.35 -5.84
C TRP A 98 13.46 -12.66 -6.31
N LEU A 99 13.34 -12.36 -7.61
CA LEU A 99 12.16 -11.72 -8.19
C LEU A 99 10.95 -12.65 -8.13
N GLY A 100 11.11 -13.90 -8.56
CA GLY A 100 10.03 -14.90 -8.55
C GLY A 100 9.40 -15.07 -7.18
N ALA A 101 10.22 -15.16 -6.11
CA ALA A 101 9.71 -15.25 -4.74
C ALA A 101 8.89 -14.01 -4.32
N ARG A 102 9.23 -12.81 -4.82
CA ARG A 102 8.50 -11.57 -4.54
C ARG A 102 7.20 -11.47 -5.34
N LEU A 103 7.26 -11.76 -6.63
CA LEU A 103 6.07 -11.72 -7.50
C LEU A 103 5.02 -12.76 -7.07
N VAL A 104 5.42 -13.97 -6.73
CA VAL A 104 4.51 -14.99 -6.18
C VAL A 104 3.84 -14.53 -4.89
N ARG A 105 4.56 -13.81 -4.03
CA ARG A 105 3.98 -13.26 -2.79
C ARG A 105 2.95 -12.17 -3.07
N LEU A 106 3.16 -11.36 -4.12
CA LEU A 106 2.21 -10.33 -4.54
C LEU A 106 1.00 -10.91 -5.27
N SER A 107 1.21 -11.89 -6.17
CA SER A 107 0.15 -12.42 -7.03
C SER A 107 -0.88 -13.28 -6.30
N ARG A 108 -0.46 -14.11 -5.32
CA ARG A 108 -1.38 -15.02 -4.61
C ARG A 108 -2.60 -14.36 -3.99
N PRO A 109 -2.47 -13.28 -3.16
CA PRO A 109 -3.64 -12.63 -2.61
C PRO A 109 -4.45 -11.86 -3.66
N VAL A 110 -3.80 -11.37 -4.73
CA VAL A 110 -4.51 -10.75 -5.87
C VAL A 110 -5.37 -11.77 -6.59
N THR A 111 -4.85 -12.97 -6.87
CA THR A 111 -5.63 -14.04 -7.49
C THR A 111 -6.86 -14.39 -6.65
N ALA A 112 -6.72 -14.48 -5.32
CA ALA A 112 -7.87 -14.72 -4.43
C ALA A 112 -8.93 -13.62 -4.55
N LEU A 113 -8.52 -12.35 -4.57
CA LEU A 113 -9.44 -11.23 -4.77
C LEU A 113 -10.18 -11.32 -6.11
N LEU A 114 -9.44 -11.55 -7.20
CA LEU A 114 -10.00 -11.64 -8.55
C LEU A 114 -11.02 -12.79 -8.67
N MET A 115 -10.72 -13.96 -8.11
CA MET A 115 -11.63 -15.11 -8.11
C MET A 115 -12.90 -14.83 -7.34
N VAL A 116 -12.81 -14.26 -6.13
CA VAL A 116 -13.99 -13.91 -5.33
C VAL A 116 -14.86 -12.89 -6.04
N TRP A 117 -14.26 -11.85 -6.63
CA TRP A 117 -15.03 -10.82 -7.33
C TRP A 117 -15.55 -11.25 -8.69
N ALA A 118 -14.89 -12.18 -9.38
CA ALA A 118 -15.45 -12.81 -10.58
C ALA A 118 -16.73 -13.60 -10.24
N VAL A 119 -16.71 -14.39 -9.17
CA VAL A 119 -17.90 -15.11 -8.70
C VAL A 119 -18.97 -14.13 -8.23
N ALA A 120 -18.61 -13.11 -7.44
CA ALA A 120 -19.57 -12.11 -6.95
C ALA A 120 -20.23 -11.35 -8.11
N ALA A 121 -19.47 -10.96 -9.13
CA ALA A 121 -20.01 -10.31 -10.32
C ALA A 121 -20.97 -11.23 -11.10
N ALA A 122 -20.60 -12.49 -11.29
CA ALA A 122 -21.48 -13.46 -11.94
C ALA A 122 -22.79 -13.65 -11.17
N VAL A 123 -22.72 -13.81 -9.84
CA VAL A 123 -23.92 -13.93 -8.98
C VAL A 123 -24.79 -12.69 -9.06
N MET A 124 -24.21 -11.48 -8.99
CA MET A 124 -24.96 -10.23 -9.12
C MET A 124 -25.68 -10.12 -10.46
N LEU A 125 -25.01 -10.46 -11.56
CA LEU A 125 -25.61 -10.43 -12.90
C LEU A 125 -26.77 -11.44 -13.03
N VAL A 126 -26.59 -12.67 -12.52
CA VAL A 126 -27.66 -13.69 -12.51
C VAL A 126 -28.83 -13.27 -11.63
N ALA A 127 -28.56 -12.57 -10.53
CA ALA A 127 -29.59 -12.01 -9.64
C ALA A 127 -30.27 -10.76 -10.21
N GLY A 128 -29.95 -10.33 -11.45
CA GLY A 128 -30.59 -9.19 -12.09
C GLY A 128 -30.06 -7.82 -11.68
N VAL A 129 -28.91 -7.75 -10.99
CA VAL A 129 -28.26 -6.46 -10.67
C VAL A 129 -27.79 -5.80 -11.98
N GLY A 130 -28.15 -4.53 -12.16
CA GLY A 130 -27.81 -3.77 -13.37
C GLY A 130 -26.30 -3.72 -13.63
N THR A 131 -25.91 -3.86 -14.89
CA THR A 131 -24.50 -3.90 -15.34
C THR A 131 -23.71 -2.66 -14.90
N ALA A 132 -24.33 -1.48 -14.86
CA ALA A 132 -23.72 -0.24 -14.39
C ALA A 132 -23.28 -0.32 -12.92
N THR A 133 -24.10 -0.91 -12.05
CA THR A 133 -23.78 -1.16 -10.64
C THR A 133 -22.62 -2.14 -10.53
N VAL A 134 -22.69 -3.29 -11.23
CA VAL A 134 -21.60 -4.28 -11.22
C VAL A 134 -20.29 -3.67 -11.68
N TYR A 135 -20.31 -2.88 -12.76
CA TYR A 135 -19.14 -2.15 -13.25
C TYR A 135 -18.56 -1.19 -12.22
N THR A 136 -19.42 -0.41 -11.54
CA THR A 136 -18.99 0.53 -10.50
C THR A 136 -18.28 -0.19 -9.34
N LEU A 137 -18.84 -1.30 -8.86
CA LEU A 137 -18.27 -2.09 -7.78
C LEU A 137 -16.95 -2.75 -8.20
N LEU A 138 -16.88 -3.33 -9.38
CA LEU A 138 -15.64 -3.91 -9.93
C LEU A 138 -14.57 -2.84 -10.11
N LYS A 139 -14.91 -1.67 -10.66
CA LYS A 139 -13.98 -0.54 -10.80
C LYS A 139 -13.38 -0.14 -9.47
N LEU A 140 -14.17 -0.06 -8.41
CA LEU A 140 -13.69 0.30 -7.06
C LEU A 140 -12.75 -0.75 -6.48
N VAL A 141 -13.08 -2.04 -6.61
CA VAL A 141 -12.25 -3.13 -6.08
C VAL A 141 -10.94 -3.30 -6.86
N LEU A 142 -11.00 -3.12 -8.19
CA LEU A 142 -9.83 -3.31 -9.04
C LEU A 142 -8.94 -2.05 -9.09
N SER A 143 -9.50 -0.89 -8.75
CA SER A 143 -8.77 0.37 -8.80
C SER A 143 -7.45 0.36 -8.01
N PRO A 144 -7.29 -0.27 -6.84
CA PRO A 144 -6.00 -0.32 -6.17
C PRO A 144 -4.94 -1.20 -6.87
N LEU A 145 -5.33 -2.08 -7.82
CA LEU A 145 -4.41 -3.03 -8.44
C LEU A 145 -3.41 -2.37 -9.40
N TRP A 146 -3.74 -1.21 -9.99
CA TRP A 146 -2.77 -0.48 -10.83
C TRP A 146 -1.49 -0.15 -10.07
N PHE A 147 -1.64 0.25 -8.81
CA PHE A 147 -0.51 0.54 -7.93
C PHE A 147 0.39 -0.70 -7.73
N LEU A 148 -0.22 -1.88 -7.55
CA LEU A 148 0.51 -3.14 -7.41
C LEU A 148 1.31 -3.49 -8.68
N LEU A 149 0.74 -3.23 -9.87
CA LEU A 149 1.42 -3.44 -11.15
C LEU A 149 2.66 -2.56 -11.26
N VAL A 150 2.52 -1.27 -10.96
CA VAL A 150 3.66 -0.33 -10.94
C VAL A 150 4.70 -0.77 -9.91
N PHE A 151 4.26 -1.14 -8.70
CA PHE A 151 5.14 -1.61 -7.64
C PHE A 151 5.90 -2.91 -8.04
N ALA A 152 5.22 -3.85 -8.68
CA ALA A 152 5.82 -5.07 -9.20
C ALA A 152 6.85 -4.77 -10.31
N GLY A 153 6.52 -3.86 -11.24
CA GLY A 153 7.43 -3.39 -12.29
C GLY A 153 8.69 -2.73 -11.73
N LEU A 154 8.54 -1.80 -10.76
CA LEU A 154 9.68 -1.16 -10.10
C LEU A 154 10.50 -2.15 -9.27
N THR A 155 9.84 -3.14 -8.63
CA THR A 155 10.54 -4.23 -7.95
C THR A 155 11.36 -5.05 -8.94
N ALA A 156 10.81 -5.38 -10.10
CA ALA A 156 11.56 -6.07 -11.16
C ALA A 156 12.71 -5.21 -11.69
N ALA A 157 12.51 -3.90 -11.84
CA ALA A 157 13.54 -2.97 -12.28
C ALA A 157 14.61 -2.66 -11.20
N THR A 158 14.49 -3.17 -9.97
CA THR A 158 15.43 -2.85 -8.85
C THR A 158 16.90 -2.91 -9.25
N PRO A 159 17.42 -3.95 -9.95
CA PRO A 159 18.83 -4.00 -10.34
C PRO A 159 19.27 -2.84 -11.22
N LEU A 160 18.38 -2.36 -12.08
CA LEU A 160 18.65 -1.27 -13.03
C LEU A 160 18.56 0.10 -12.35
N VAL A 161 17.64 0.26 -11.43
CA VAL A 161 17.31 1.57 -10.83
C VAL A 161 18.08 1.87 -9.55
N THR A 162 18.77 0.90 -8.95
CA THR A 162 19.56 1.14 -7.73
C THR A 162 20.65 2.20 -7.89
N GLY A 163 21.18 2.40 -9.10
CA GLY A 163 22.18 3.43 -9.44
C GLY A 163 21.58 4.74 -9.96
N VAL A 164 20.29 4.77 -10.28
CA VAL A 164 19.67 5.94 -10.90
C VAL A 164 19.49 7.06 -9.88
N HIS A 165 19.95 8.27 -10.25
CA HIS A 165 19.75 9.46 -9.42
C HIS A 165 18.30 9.95 -9.55
N PRO A 166 17.61 10.29 -8.44
CA PRO A 166 16.19 10.68 -8.46
C PRO A 166 15.86 11.89 -9.36
N LEU A 167 16.83 12.74 -9.66
CA LEU A 167 16.63 13.88 -10.56
C LEU A 167 16.28 13.48 -11.99
N TRP A 168 16.72 12.31 -12.47
CA TRP A 168 16.39 11.84 -13.83
C TRP A 168 14.89 11.60 -14.02
N PRO A 169 14.23 10.79 -13.20
CA PRO A 169 12.80 10.61 -13.35
C PRO A 169 12.01 11.90 -13.04
N ILE A 170 12.49 12.80 -12.17
CA ILE A 170 11.88 14.13 -11.98
C ILE A 170 11.95 14.93 -13.28
N ALA A 171 13.12 14.97 -13.94
CA ALA A 171 13.28 15.66 -15.22
C ALA A 171 12.34 15.11 -16.29
N VAL A 172 12.15 13.79 -16.36
CA VAL A 172 11.18 13.18 -17.29
C VAL A 172 9.77 13.69 -16.99
N VAL A 173 9.33 13.65 -15.73
CA VAL A 173 7.97 14.14 -15.37
C VAL A 173 7.80 15.62 -15.70
N LEU A 174 8.81 16.44 -15.39
CA LEU A 174 8.80 17.87 -15.72
C LEU A 174 8.64 18.09 -17.24
N HIS A 175 9.41 17.40 -18.06
CA HIS A 175 9.32 17.54 -19.53
C HIS A 175 7.96 17.07 -20.07
N VAL A 176 7.46 15.94 -19.58
CA VAL A 176 6.14 15.42 -19.97
C VAL A 176 5.04 16.41 -19.62
N ASP A 177 5.05 16.97 -18.41
CA ASP A 177 4.03 17.93 -17.99
C ASP A 177 4.17 19.26 -18.74
N LEU A 178 5.40 19.73 -19.02
CA LEU A 178 5.64 20.91 -19.85
C LEU A 178 5.07 20.74 -21.26
N ILE A 179 5.29 19.59 -21.88
CA ILE A 179 4.72 19.30 -23.20
C ILE A 179 3.20 19.25 -23.13
N ARG A 180 2.61 18.57 -22.14
CA ARG A 180 1.16 18.38 -22.02
C ARG A 180 0.43 19.66 -21.67
N PHE A 181 0.87 20.36 -20.66
CA PHE A 181 0.16 21.51 -20.10
C PHE A 181 0.68 22.84 -20.64
N GLY A 182 1.97 22.96 -20.93
CA GLY A 182 2.58 24.17 -21.46
C GLY A 182 2.47 24.32 -22.98
N LEU A 183 2.63 23.21 -23.72
CA LEU A 183 2.62 23.24 -25.19
C LEU A 183 1.35 22.61 -25.81
N GLY A 184 0.36 22.22 -24.99
CA GLY A 184 -0.88 21.62 -25.49
C GLY A 184 -0.68 20.24 -26.13
N GLY A 185 0.36 19.51 -25.72
CA GLY A 185 0.66 18.19 -26.26
C GLY A 185 -0.36 17.10 -25.88
N PRO A 186 -0.29 15.94 -26.53
CA PRO A 186 -1.30 14.90 -26.38
C PRO A 186 -1.33 14.31 -24.96
N SER A 187 -2.54 14.09 -24.45
CA SER A 187 -2.78 13.62 -23.07
C SER A 187 -2.15 12.25 -22.77
N TRP A 188 -2.00 11.37 -23.78
CA TRP A 188 -1.42 10.04 -23.59
C TRP A 188 0.05 10.07 -23.14
N LEU A 189 0.81 11.14 -23.40
CA LEU A 189 2.17 11.32 -22.88
C LEU A 189 2.23 11.21 -21.36
N GLY A 190 1.15 11.56 -20.66
CA GLY A 190 1.07 11.42 -19.22
C GLY A 190 1.28 9.99 -18.70
N TRP A 191 1.03 8.97 -19.51
CA TRP A 191 1.26 7.59 -19.11
C TRP A 191 2.75 7.26 -18.87
N ILE A 192 3.67 8.03 -19.47
CA ILE A 192 5.11 7.96 -19.16
C ILE A 192 5.35 8.28 -17.68
N ASN A 193 4.60 9.23 -17.13
CA ASN A 193 4.69 9.63 -15.74
C ASN A 193 4.25 8.53 -14.76
N VAL A 194 3.48 7.54 -15.19
CA VAL A 194 3.12 6.40 -14.32
C VAL A 194 4.38 5.65 -13.87
N ALA A 195 5.33 5.45 -14.78
CA ALA A 195 6.62 4.86 -14.41
C ALA A 195 7.55 5.90 -13.78
N ALA A 196 7.75 7.05 -14.42
CA ALA A 196 8.71 8.06 -13.99
C ALA A 196 8.35 8.68 -12.63
N GLY A 197 7.06 9.02 -12.39
CA GLY A 197 6.62 9.66 -11.16
C GLY A 197 6.84 8.78 -9.93
N TRP A 198 6.47 7.51 -10.00
CA TRP A 198 6.66 6.58 -8.88
C TRP A 198 8.10 6.05 -8.76
N LEU A 199 8.88 6.15 -9.84
CA LEU A 199 10.31 5.85 -9.79
C LEU A 199 11.07 6.84 -8.91
N VAL A 200 10.62 8.10 -8.78
CA VAL A 200 11.26 9.13 -7.92
C VAL A 200 11.38 8.65 -6.47
N PRO A 201 10.27 8.39 -5.74
CA PRO A 201 10.35 7.91 -4.37
C PRO A 201 10.99 6.53 -4.26
N TYR A 202 10.88 5.68 -5.29
CA TYR A 202 11.55 4.37 -5.31
C TYR A 202 13.07 4.52 -5.37
N CYS A 203 13.62 5.41 -6.22
CA CYS A 203 15.05 5.73 -6.29
C CYS A 203 15.56 6.36 -4.98
N LEU A 204 14.77 7.24 -4.35
CA LEU A 204 15.09 7.75 -3.01
C LEU A 204 15.19 6.62 -1.99
N GLY A 205 14.27 5.66 -2.01
CA GLY A 205 14.33 4.47 -1.16
C GLY A 205 15.56 3.62 -1.41
N ALA A 206 15.92 3.39 -2.67
CA ALA A 206 17.15 2.68 -3.03
C ALA A 206 18.41 3.42 -2.60
N ALA A 207 18.45 4.76 -2.72
CA ALA A 207 19.53 5.59 -2.21
C ALA A 207 19.63 5.51 -0.68
N TRP A 208 18.49 5.51 0.02
CA TRP A 208 18.44 5.32 1.46
C TRP A 208 19.02 3.95 1.88
N ALA A 209 18.69 2.87 1.18
CA ALA A 209 19.27 1.55 1.43
C ALA A 209 20.80 1.51 1.35
N ARG A 210 21.39 2.35 0.47
CA ARG A 210 22.83 2.51 0.32
C ARG A 210 23.47 3.49 1.31
N GLY A 211 22.66 4.07 2.21
CA GLY A 211 23.13 5.03 3.24
C GLY A 211 23.15 6.50 2.76
N GLY A 212 22.61 6.81 1.57
CA GLY A 212 22.67 8.14 0.97
C GLY A 212 21.73 9.21 1.58
N LEU A 213 20.71 8.84 2.34
CA LEU A 213 19.73 9.77 2.91
C LEU A 213 19.78 9.82 4.45
N ARG A 214 20.97 9.78 5.03
CA ARG A 214 21.17 9.80 6.48
C ARG A 214 21.17 11.21 7.07
N ASP A 215 21.49 12.21 6.25
CA ASP A 215 21.57 13.60 6.68
C ASP A 215 20.16 14.19 6.87
N ARG A 216 19.97 14.79 8.04
CA ARG A 216 18.74 15.46 8.40
C ARG A 216 18.47 16.69 7.53
N ARG A 217 19.52 17.34 7.00
CA ARG A 217 19.38 18.47 6.08
C ARG A 217 18.71 18.02 4.78
N THR A 218 19.12 16.90 4.21
CA THR A 218 18.49 16.32 3.01
C THR A 218 16.99 16.04 3.25
N ALA A 219 16.64 15.48 4.41
CA ALA A 219 15.24 15.23 4.75
C ALA A 219 14.43 16.54 4.85
N TRP A 220 14.96 17.59 5.44
CA TRP A 220 14.32 18.91 5.49
C TRP A 220 14.23 19.58 4.11
N THR A 221 15.26 19.46 3.28
CA THR A 221 15.25 19.96 1.89
C THR A 221 14.15 19.30 1.07
N LEU A 222 14.02 17.96 1.19
CA LEU A 222 12.94 17.23 0.52
C LEU A 222 11.55 17.68 1.02
N LEU A 223 11.38 17.84 2.33
CA LEU A 223 10.11 18.24 2.93
C LEU A 223 9.74 19.66 2.50
N LEU A 224 10.60 20.65 2.78
CA LEU A 224 10.29 22.04 2.56
C LEU A 224 10.30 22.40 1.07
N GLY A 225 11.30 21.93 0.32
CA GLY A 225 11.39 22.14 -1.12
C GLY A 225 10.24 21.46 -1.87
N GLY A 226 9.90 20.21 -1.51
CA GLY A 226 8.75 19.51 -2.08
C GLY A 226 7.44 20.19 -1.75
N ALA A 227 7.22 20.63 -0.52
CA ALA A 227 6.01 21.32 -0.11
C ALA A 227 5.88 22.69 -0.82
N ALA A 228 6.96 23.48 -0.88
CA ALA A 228 6.98 24.76 -1.56
C ALA A 228 6.71 24.61 -3.07
N ALA A 229 7.34 23.64 -3.71
CA ALA A 229 7.11 23.35 -5.12
C ALA A 229 5.66 22.91 -5.38
N THR A 230 5.10 22.03 -4.52
CA THR A 230 3.70 21.62 -4.63
C THR A 230 2.76 22.83 -4.48
N ALA A 231 2.99 23.65 -3.47
CA ALA A 231 2.19 24.87 -3.28
C ALA A 231 2.29 25.79 -4.51
N GLY A 232 3.49 25.98 -5.04
CA GLY A 232 3.70 26.78 -6.26
C GLY A 232 2.93 26.25 -7.46
N LEU A 233 2.98 24.93 -7.70
CA LEU A 233 2.28 24.29 -8.81
C LEU A 233 0.76 24.40 -8.67
N VAL A 234 0.22 24.23 -7.45
CA VAL A 234 -1.22 24.33 -7.19
C VAL A 234 -1.71 25.77 -7.24
N LEU A 235 -0.97 26.72 -6.64
CA LEU A 235 -1.44 28.11 -6.51
C LEU A 235 -1.23 28.94 -7.78
N TRP A 236 -0.16 28.68 -8.55
CA TRP A 236 0.24 29.53 -9.67
C TRP A 236 0.31 28.84 -11.02
N ALA A 237 0.49 27.51 -11.05
CA ALA A 237 0.59 26.76 -12.32
C ALA A 237 -0.70 25.99 -12.67
N GLY A 238 -1.79 26.17 -11.92
CA GLY A 238 -3.11 25.62 -12.25
C GLY A 238 -3.26 24.10 -12.04
N TYR A 239 -2.34 23.45 -11.30
CA TYR A 239 -2.51 22.04 -10.94
C TYR A 239 -3.64 21.87 -9.93
N PRO A 240 -4.40 20.76 -9.99
CA PRO A 240 -5.46 20.49 -9.04
C PRO A 240 -4.94 20.46 -7.59
N ALA A 241 -5.71 21.01 -6.65
CA ALA A 241 -5.39 20.93 -5.23
C ALA A 241 -5.55 19.50 -4.66
N SER A 242 -6.37 18.66 -5.29
CA SER A 242 -6.56 17.28 -4.86
C SER A 242 -5.37 16.40 -5.26
N MET A 243 -4.82 15.68 -4.29
CA MET A 243 -3.80 14.64 -4.50
C MET A 243 -4.41 13.22 -4.58
N VAL A 244 -5.72 13.14 -4.80
CA VAL A 244 -6.45 11.89 -5.05
C VAL A 244 -7.38 12.09 -6.25
N GLY A 245 -7.80 10.98 -6.89
CA GLY A 245 -8.77 11.06 -7.98
C GLY A 245 -10.12 11.58 -7.50
N VAL A 246 -10.69 12.55 -8.21
CA VAL A 246 -12.03 13.07 -7.95
C VAL A 246 -12.90 12.73 -9.15
N PRO A 247 -14.01 11.98 -8.97
CA PRO A 247 -14.91 11.66 -10.06
C PRO A 247 -15.38 12.91 -10.80
N GLY A 248 -15.43 12.88 -12.13
CA GLY A 248 -15.85 14.02 -12.96
C GLY A 248 -14.81 15.15 -13.12
N SER A 249 -13.66 15.08 -12.46
CA SER A 249 -12.58 16.05 -12.66
C SER A 249 -11.91 15.87 -14.04
N ARG A 250 -11.63 16.97 -14.74
CA ARG A 250 -10.93 16.96 -16.04
C ARG A 250 -9.49 16.53 -15.93
N THR A 251 -8.84 16.82 -14.80
CA THR A 251 -7.43 16.52 -14.53
C THR A 251 -7.27 15.89 -13.16
N SER A 252 -6.35 14.93 -13.06
CA SER A 252 -5.98 14.29 -11.81
C SER A 252 -4.47 14.43 -11.60
N ASN A 253 -4.04 14.63 -10.35
CA ASN A 253 -2.62 14.61 -10.03
C ASN A 253 -2.03 13.20 -9.93
N ILE A 254 -2.88 12.15 -9.88
CA ILE A 254 -2.42 10.78 -9.67
C ILE A 254 -2.62 9.90 -10.90
N ASP A 255 -3.56 10.23 -11.76
CA ASP A 255 -3.96 9.38 -12.88
C ASP A 255 -3.98 10.17 -14.21
N PRO A 256 -2.86 10.19 -14.91
CA PRO A 256 -1.50 9.79 -14.54
C PRO A 256 -0.81 10.77 -13.58
N PRO A 257 0.25 10.35 -12.84
CA PRO A 257 0.98 11.24 -11.92
C PRO A 257 1.51 12.48 -12.62
N THR A 258 1.31 13.64 -11.97
CA THR A 258 1.82 14.92 -12.44
C THR A 258 3.04 15.36 -11.63
N LEU A 259 3.69 16.45 -12.07
CA LEU A 259 4.77 17.07 -11.32
C LEU A 259 4.32 17.51 -9.91
N ALA A 260 3.05 17.96 -9.74
CA ALA A 260 2.51 18.27 -8.43
C ALA A 260 2.45 17.06 -7.50
N ALA A 261 2.05 15.88 -8.00
CA ALA A 261 2.08 14.65 -7.22
C ALA A 261 3.51 14.21 -6.87
N VAL A 262 4.47 14.42 -7.76
CA VAL A 262 5.89 14.09 -7.52
C VAL A 262 6.50 15.00 -6.47
N THR A 263 6.31 16.31 -6.57
CA THR A 263 6.82 17.29 -5.59
C THR A 263 6.18 17.09 -4.22
N PHE A 264 4.89 16.79 -4.16
CA PHE A 264 4.19 16.37 -2.95
C PHE A 264 4.79 15.08 -2.38
N GLY A 265 5.09 14.10 -3.24
CA GLY A 265 5.76 12.87 -2.87
C GLY A 265 7.16 13.10 -2.29
N LEU A 266 7.93 14.08 -2.80
CA LEU A 266 9.22 14.47 -2.21
C LEU A 266 9.02 15.02 -0.77
N ALA A 267 8.02 15.86 -0.56
CA ALA A 267 7.70 16.36 0.77
C ALA A 267 7.35 15.22 1.74
N GLN A 268 6.54 14.26 1.29
CA GLN A 268 6.21 13.07 2.08
C GLN A 268 7.44 12.21 2.38
N CYS A 269 8.34 12.01 1.42
CA CYS A 269 9.60 11.29 1.63
C CYS A 269 10.46 12.00 2.68
N GLY A 270 10.57 13.32 2.62
CA GLY A 270 11.27 14.12 3.62
C GLY A 270 10.68 13.97 5.02
N ALA A 271 9.35 14.08 5.14
CA ALA A 271 8.63 13.87 6.39
C ALA A 271 8.85 12.44 6.94
N ALA A 272 8.76 11.42 6.09
CA ALA A 272 8.98 10.04 6.46
C ALA A 272 10.40 9.79 7.01
N LEU A 273 11.41 10.36 6.38
CA LEU A 273 12.81 10.27 6.84
C LEU A 273 13.00 10.97 8.20
N LEU A 274 12.36 12.12 8.44
CA LEU A 274 12.40 12.82 9.73
C LEU A 274 11.68 12.03 10.83
N LEU A 275 10.60 11.32 10.48
CA LEU A 275 9.84 10.49 11.42
C LEU A 275 10.57 9.22 11.84
N LEU A 276 11.62 8.77 11.15
CA LEU A 276 12.37 7.57 11.52
C LEU A 276 12.92 7.63 12.95
N GLY A 277 13.42 8.80 13.38
CA GLY A 277 13.95 8.98 14.74
C GLY A 277 12.89 8.74 15.83
N PRO A 278 11.77 9.47 15.82
CA PRO A 278 10.64 9.22 16.71
C PRO A 278 10.10 7.79 16.63
N LEU A 279 9.94 7.25 15.41
CA LEU A 279 9.39 5.90 15.20
C LEU A 279 10.30 4.80 15.80
N ARG A 280 11.61 5.00 15.84
CA ARG A 280 12.54 4.07 16.54
C ARG A 280 12.34 4.05 18.06
N ARG A 281 11.78 5.11 18.64
CA ARG A 281 11.50 5.23 20.08
C ARG A 281 10.16 4.62 20.49
N ILE A 282 9.15 4.63 19.59
CA ILE A 282 7.81 4.09 19.86
C ILE A 282 7.81 2.58 20.15
N PRO A 283 8.65 1.74 19.53
CA PRO A 283 8.69 0.30 19.79
C PRO A 283 9.09 -0.13 21.18
N ALA A 284 9.38 0.78 22.11
CA ALA A 284 9.59 0.42 23.51
C ALA A 284 8.32 -0.18 24.18
N ARG A 285 7.13 0.11 23.63
CA ARG A 285 5.85 -0.41 24.14
C ARG A 285 5.47 -1.73 23.43
N PRO A 286 5.33 -2.87 24.14
CA PRO A 286 5.02 -4.17 23.56
C PRO A 286 3.75 -4.18 22.68
N ALA A 287 2.71 -3.46 23.11
CA ALA A 287 1.45 -3.35 22.36
C ALA A 287 1.62 -2.64 21.00
N ALA A 288 2.41 -1.55 20.95
CA ALA A 288 2.68 -0.83 19.72
C ALA A 288 3.49 -1.69 18.73
N ARG A 289 4.47 -2.46 19.24
CA ARG A 289 5.23 -3.43 18.43
C ARG A 289 4.34 -4.49 17.81
N ALA A 290 3.45 -5.07 18.61
CA ALA A 290 2.50 -6.07 18.12
C ALA A 290 1.56 -5.50 17.07
N ALA A 291 1.05 -4.27 17.27
CA ALA A 291 0.19 -3.59 16.30
C ALA A 291 0.90 -3.35 14.96
N VAL A 292 2.12 -2.78 14.98
CA VAL A 292 2.92 -2.56 13.77
C VAL A 292 3.22 -3.90 13.05
N ALA A 293 3.59 -4.94 13.79
CA ALA A 293 3.85 -6.25 13.22
C ALA A 293 2.60 -6.87 12.61
N LEU A 294 1.44 -6.76 13.28
CA LEU A 294 0.16 -7.24 12.77
C LEU A 294 -0.23 -6.53 11.48
N VAL A 295 -0.18 -5.19 11.44
CA VAL A 295 -0.47 -4.42 10.22
C VAL A 295 0.47 -4.81 9.07
N ASN A 296 1.76 -5.02 9.33
CA ASN A 296 2.69 -5.44 8.30
C ASN A 296 2.47 -6.88 7.81
N LEU A 297 2.09 -7.79 8.69
CA LEU A 297 1.75 -9.18 8.32
C LEU A 297 0.44 -9.26 7.55
N SER A 298 -0.43 -8.28 7.74
CA SER A 298 -1.76 -8.18 7.11
C SER A 298 -1.79 -7.18 5.97
N ALA A 299 -0.64 -6.61 5.61
CA ALA A 299 -0.51 -5.47 4.72
C ALA A 299 -1.22 -5.67 3.38
N MET A 300 -0.95 -6.80 2.73
CA MET A 300 -1.55 -7.12 1.43
C MET A 300 -3.04 -7.42 1.56
N THR A 301 -3.43 -8.15 2.59
CA THR A 301 -4.84 -8.46 2.84
C THR A 301 -5.62 -7.17 3.13
N ALA A 302 -5.13 -6.32 4.04
CA ALA A 302 -5.77 -5.04 4.34
C ALA A 302 -5.87 -4.14 3.09
N PHE A 303 -4.77 -4.04 2.32
CA PHE A 303 -4.74 -3.25 1.09
C PHE A 303 -5.71 -3.76 0.02
N LEU A 304 -5.84 -5.06 -0.17
CA LEU A 304 -6.69 -5.63 -1.21
C LEU A 304 -8.19 -5.63 -0.84
N TRP A 305 -8.50 -5.85 0.44
CA TRP A 305 -9.87 -6.08 0.89
C TRP A 305 -10.58 -4.87 1.50
N HIS A 306 -9.88 -3.71 1.70
CA HIS A 306 -10.50 -2.55 2.33
C HIS A 306 -11.71 -2.00 1.57
N GLN A 307 -11.66 -2.00 0.23
CA GLN A 307 -12.80 -1.58 -0.59
C GLN A 307 -13.97 -2.58 -0.48
N THR A 308 -13.66 -3.88 -0.51
CA THR A 308 -14.66 -4.94 -0.30
C THR A 308 -15.34 -4.81 1.06
N ALA A 309 -14.57 -4.54 2.12
CA ALA A 309 -15.10 -4.35 3.47
C ALA A 309 -16.06 -3.15 3.52
N MET A 310 -15.68 -2.02 2.94
CA MET A 310 -16.55 -0.83 2.85
C MET A 310 -17.83 -1.12 2.05
N MET A 311 -17.71 -1.77 0.88
CA MET A 311 -18.86 -2.11 0.04
C MET A 311 -19.79 -3.10 0.71
N ALA A 312 -19.25 -4.08 1.44
CA ALA A 312 -20.06 -5.04 2.20
C ALA A 312 -20.91 -4.35 3.27
N VAL A 313 -20.32 -3.43 4.03
CA VAL A 313 -21.07 -2.62 5.03
C VAL A 313 -22.12 -1.77 4.34
N THR A 314 -21.80 -1.15 3.21
CA THR A 314 -22.75 -0.35 2.44
C THR A 314 -23.92 -1.22 1.94
N ALA A 315 -23.64 -2.39 1.38
CA ALA A 315 -24.66 -3.32 0.91
C ALA A 315 -25.57 -3.84 2.04
N VAL A 316 -24.98 -4.20 3.19
CA VAL A 316 -25.76 -4.58 4.38
C VAL A 316 -26.63 -3.42 4.87
N GLY A 317 -26.10 -2.20 4.85
CA GLY A 317 -26.87 -1.01 5.18
C GLY A 317 -28.10 -0.79 4.28
N MET A 318 -28.03 -1.16 2.99
CA MET A 318 -29.18 -1.09 2.07
C MET A 318 -30.35 -1.99 2.49
N LEU A 319 -30.09 -3.09 3.17
CA LEU A 319 -31.12 -4.00 3.66
C LEU A 319 -32.06 -3.34 4.70
N THR A 320 -31.65 -2.21 5.28
CA THR A 320 -32.52 -1.44 6.19
C THR A 320 -33.67 -0.71 5.47
N GLY A 321 -33.63 -0.63 4.13
CA GLY A 321 -34.57 0.14 3.33
C GLY A 321 -34.47 1.66 3.50
N ARG A 322 -33.44 2.16 4.22
CA ARG A 322 -33.24 3.58 4.51
C ARG A 322 -31.92 4.08 3.93
N ALA A 323 -31.92 5.33 3.46
CA ALA A 323 -30.68 6.00 3.07
C ALA A 323 -29.90 6.42 4.32
N LEU A 324 -28.90 5.61 4.71
CA LEU A 324 -28.07 5.87 5.88
C LEU A 324 -27.05 6.97 5.58
N PRO A 325 -26.97 8.05 6.38
CA PRO A 325 -25.96 9.09 6.21
C PRO A 325 -24.54 8.53 6.28
N GLY A 326 -23.66 9.03 5.42
CA GLY A 326 -22.27 8.56 5.33
C GLY A 326 -22.08 7.23 4.61
N LEU A 327 -23.15 6.48 4.25
CA LEU A 327 -23.09 5.26 3.43
C LEU A 327 -23.72 5.44 2.06
N HIS A 328 -25.00 5.89 2.00
CA HIS A 328 -25.81 5.89 0.78
C HIS A 328 -26.17 7.30 0.31
N THR A 329 -25.99 8.32 1.17
CA THR A 329 -26.33 9.71 0.86
C THR A 329 -25.22 10.41 0.10
N VAL A 330 -25.58 11.46 -0.64
CA VAL A 330 -24.62 12.33 -1.35
C VAL A 330 -23.66 12.97 -0.34
N PRO A 331 -22.35 12.98 -0.62
CA PRO A 331 -21.34 13.53 0.29
C PRO A 331 -21.18 15.04 0.13
N ASP A 332 -22.22 15.82 0.43
CA ASP A 332 -22.36 17.26 0.16
C ASP A 332 -22.12 18.19 1.35
N GLY A 333 -21.93 17.63 2.55
CA GLY A 333 -21.78 18.45 3.75
C GLY A 333 -21.07 17.77 4.92
N TRP A 334 -20.81 18.56 5.96
CA TRP A 334 -20.14 18.10 7.18
C TRP A 334 -20.90 17.00 7.92
N GLY A 335 -22.25 16.99 7.83
CA GLY A 335 -23.08 15.92 8.40
C GLY A 335 -22.69 14.55 7.81
N TRP A 336 -22.45 14.50 6.50
CA TRP A 336 -21.96 13.29 5.84
C TRP A 336 -20.56 12.90 6.36
N VAL A 337 -19.64 13.87 6.49
CA VAL A 337 -18.27 13.60 6.97
C VAL A 337 -18.30 13.03 8.38
N LEU A 338 -19.08 13.61 9.30
CA LEU A 338 -19.20 13.12 10.68
C LEU A 338 -19.81 11.73 10.73
N ALA A 339 -20.89 11.49 9.95
CA ALA A 339 -21.49 10.16 9.83
C ALA A 339 -20.48 9.15 9.26
N ARG A 340 -19.71 9.54 8.24
CA ARG A 340 -18.67 8.68 7.65
C ARG A 340 -17.59 8.30 8.67
N LEU A 341 -17.15 9.24 9.49
CA LEU A 341 -16.20 8.99 10.58
C LEU A 341 -16.77 7.99 11.60
N ALA A 342 -18.07 8.07 11.92
CA ALA A 342 -18.72 7.12 12.80
C ALA A 342 -18.79 5.70 12.21
N TRP A 343 -18.79 5.54 10.87
CA TRP A 343 -18.77 4.24 10.22
C TRP A 343 -17.36 3.60 10.16
N LEU A 344 -16.28 4.32 10.41
CA LEU A 344 -14.90 3.76 10.34
C LEU A 344 -14.69 2.52 11.23
N PRO A 345 -15.18 2.45 12.48
CA PRO A 345 -15.07 1.23 13.30
C PRO A 345 -15.79 0.02 12.68
N VAL A 346 -16.93 0.24 12.02
CA VAL A 346 -17.69 -0.82 11.36
C VAL A 346 -16.95 -1.31 10.12
N PHE A 347 -16.38 -0.41 9.32
CA PHE A 347 -15.50 -0.80 8.19
C PHE A 347 -14.27 -1.56 8.66
N ALA A 348 -13.67 -1.15 9.79
CA ALA A 348 -12.54 -1.87 10.38
C ALA A 348 -12.94 -3.28 10.85
N ALA A 349 -14.12 -3.44 11.47
CA ALA A 349 -14.64 -4.75 11.84
C ALA A 349 -14.88 -5.64 10.62
N ALA A 350 -15.48 -5.10 9.55
CA ALA A 350 -15.67 -5.82 8.29
C ALA A 350 -14.32 -6.21 7.64
N LEU A 351 -13.33 -5.31 7.70
CA LEU A 351 -11.98 -5.62 7.21
C LEU A 351 -11.30 -6.70 8.04
N LEU A 352 -11.53 -6.77 9.35
CA LEU A 352 -11.05 -7.86 10.20
C LEU A 352 -11.67 -9.21 9.82
N VAL A 353 -12.95 -9.23 9.43
CA VAL A 353 -13.60 -10.45 8.90
C VAL A 353 -12.95 -10.88 7.58
N CYS A 354 -12.73 -9.94 6.65
CA CYS A 354 -12.00 -10.23 5.41
C CYS A 354 -10.58 -10.74 5.71
N TRP A 355 -9.90 -10.12 6.66
CA TRP A 355 -8.57 -10.57 7.08
C TRP A 355 -8.60 -12.00 7.63
N ALA A 356 -9.54 -12.32 8.52
CA ALA A 356 -9.67 -13.66 9.08
C ALA A 356 -9.87 -14.72 7.98
N ALA A 357 -10.64 -14.39 6.94
CA ALA A 357 -10.91 -15.29 5.82
C ALA A 357 -9.71 -15.46 4.86
N PHE A 358 -8.92 -14.40 4.61
CA PHE A 358 -7.97 -14.38 3.50
C PHE A 358 -6.50 -14.23 3.87
N HIS A 359 -6.13 -13.96 5.12
CA HIS A 359 -4.72 -13.76 5.54
C HIS A 359 -3.82 -14.96 5.25
N THR A 360 -4.35 -16.17 5.18
CA THR A 360 -3.59 -17.39 4.88
C THR A 360 -3.02 -17.42 3.46
N TYR A 361 -3.67 -16.73 2.51
CA TYR A 361 -3.16 -16.57 1.15
C TYR A 361 -1.92 -15.68 1.09
N GLU A 362 -1.81 -14.71 2.01
CA GLU A 362 -0.63 -13.85 2.14
C GLU A 362 0.57 -14.59 2.76
N GLN A 363 0.32 -15.40 3.78
CA GLN A 363 1.40 -16.05 4.56
C GLN A 363 2.02 -17.26 3.86
N GLY A 364 1.36 -17.86 2.88
CA GLY A 364 1.83 -19.07 2.20
C GLY A 364 1.97 -20.27 3.15
N ARG A 365 1.97 -21.49 2.62
CA ARG A 365 2.03 -22.77 3.37
C ARG A 365 3.34 -23.00 4.15
N ARG A 366 3.84 -22.05 4.91
CA ARG A 366 5.05 -22.24 5.75
C ARG A 366 4.82 -23.06 7.03
N GLY A 367 3.57 -23.35 7.40
CA GLY A 367 3.23 -24.01 8.68
C GLY A 367 3.14 -25.54 8.68
N ARG A 368 3.19 -26.22 7.53
CA ARG A 368 2.88 -27.67 7.49
C ARG A 368 4.05 -28.62 7.25
N ARG A 369 5.27 -28.13 7.02
CA ARG A 369 6.47 -28.97 6.82
C ARG A 369 7.40 -29.08 8.04
N GLY A 370 7.03 -28.54 9.19
CA GLY A 370 7.85 -28.55 10.41
C GLY A 370 7.49 -29.63 11.44
N HIS A 371 6.53 -30.53 11.17
CA HIS A 371 6.08 -31.50 12.18
C HIS A 371 6.10 -32.97 11.75
N SER A 372 6.84 -33.31 10.73
CA SER A 372 7.05 -34.72 10.39
C SER A 372 8.47 -34.98 9.92
N THR A 373 9.41 -35.08 10.83
CA THR A 373 10.59 -35.94 10.76
C THR A 373 11.42 -35.79 12.06
N VAL A 374 10.87 -36.20 13.19
CA VAL A 374 11.67 -36.80 14.25
C VAL A 374 11.24 -38.27 14.30
N VAL A 375 11.71 -39.02 13.33
CA VAL A 375 11.69 -40.47 13.40
C VAL A 375 12.99 -40.89 14.05
N ARG A 376 12.82 -41.45 15.23
CA ARG A 376 13.72 -42.36 15.94
C ARG A 376 14.79 -42.97 15.04
N THR A 377 16.02 -42.61 15.22
CA THR A 377 17.15 -43.51 15.04
C THR A 377 17.61 -43.90 16.44
N GLY A 378 17.07 -45.03 16.90
CA GLY A 378 17.62 -45.77 18.02
C GLY A 378 18.98 -46.28 17.60
N VAL A 379 20.02 -45.76 18.21
CA VAL A 379 21.35 -46.31 18.16
C VAL A 379 21.39 -47.45 19.18
N LEU A 380 21.46 -48.70 18.65
CA LEU A 380 21.91 -49.86 19.39
C LEU A 380 23.41 -49.65 19.70
N ALA A 381 23.73 -49.56 20.96
CA ALA A 381 25.11 -49.67 21.44
C ALA A 381 25.58 -51.12 21.35
N PRO A 382 26.77 -51.44 20.86
CA PRO A 382 27.39 -52.73 21.04
C PRO A 382 28.00 -52.82 22.46
N GLN A 383 27.62 -53.88 23.16
CA GLN A 383 28.23 -54.33 24.41
C GLN A 383 29.66 -54.78 24.16
N GLY A 384 30.53 -54.43 25.12
CA GLY A 384 31.93 -54.78 25.11
C GLY A 384 32.19 -56.25 25.34
N GLU A 385 33.25 -56.73 24.78
CA GLU A 385 33.98 -57.90 25.24
C GLU A 385 35.27 -57.47 25.90
N THR A 386 35.35 -57.89 27.16
CA THR A 386 36.56 -57.94 27.95
C THR A 386 37.42 -59.09 27.45
N HIS A 387 38.70 -58.81 27.17
CA HIS A 387 39.73 -59.87 27.19
C HIS A 387 40.93 -59.35 28.01
N HIS A 388 41.16 -60.08 29.10
CA HIS A 388 42.48 -60.25 29.75
C HIS A 388 43.46 -60.80 28.75
N ASP A 389 44.74 -60.39 28.75
CA ASP A 389 45.86 -61.22 29.22
C ASP A 389 47.22 -60.48 29.00
N HIS A 390 47.99 -60.57 30.05
CA HIS A 390 49.41 -60.82 30.24
C HIS A 390 50.46 -60.36 29.19
N ALA A 391 51.33 -59.47 29.58
CA ALA A 391 52.76 -59.64 29.88
C ALA A 391 53.38 -58.27 30.22
#